data_822783f69c042f0ab46f8a3f823e3e4e
#
_entry.id   822783f69c042f0ab46f8a3f823e3e4e
#
_cell.length_a   1.000
_cell.length_b   1.000
_cell.length_c   1.000
_cell.angle_alpha   90.00
_cell.angle_beta   90.00
_cell.angle_gamma   90.00
#
_symmetry.space_group_name_H-M   'P 1'
#
loop_
_entity.id
_entity.type
_entity.pdbx_description
1 polymer ?
#
loop_
_entity_poly.entity_id
_entity_poly.type
_entity_poly.pdbx_seq_one_letter_code
_entity_poly.pdbx_strand_id
1 'polypeptide(L)'
;MTKKILVFSNGEKIGDGIIKLQLLHEIKTRLPDCKLYWLTNKGKTVYSSTLKFIASNYIDEILDQADLNPFFWNKISKRYKLENEFFDYILDTQKSVIRTIALKRIKHKNFISGSANGFFSSKKFKSNKKRKYYLNYILDLLDLIVFKKNRSDFKIPINENLEGIISNILLKHKSYVGIAPGAGEKNKMWPLEKYIAVCNYLQENHKTIYFFI
;
A
#
# COMPACT_ATOMS: atom_id res chain seq x y z
N MET A 1 17.58 21.31 1.02
CA MET A 1 17.00 20.55 2.16
C MET A 1 16.22 19.36 1.63
N THR A 2 16.46 18.17 2.14
CA THR A 2 15.74 16.94 1.80
C THR A 2 14.29 17.04 2.26
N LYS A 3 13.33 16.83 1.37
CA LYS A 3 11.90 16.89 1.72
C LYS A 3 11.51 15.68 2.56
N LYS A 4 10.74 15.91 3.64
CA LYS A 4 10.16 14.85 4.46
C LYS A 4 8.72 14.58 4.02
N ILE A 5 8.40 13.35 3.69
CA ILE A 5 7.06 12.90 3.29
C ILE A 5 6.59 11.85 4.28
N LEU A 6 5.43 12.06 4.89
CA LEU A 6 4.75 11.09 5.74
C LEU A 6 3.58 10.49 4.98
N VAL A 7 3.60 9.18 4.77
CA VAL A 7 2.45 8.43 4.23
C VAL A 7 1.76 7.71 5.37
N PHE A 8 0.48 7.96 5.53
CA PHE A 8 -0.34 7.32 6.54
C PHE A 8 -1.15 6.16 5.96
N SER A 9 -1.03 5.01 6.61
CA SER A 9 -1.87 3.82 6.43
C SER A 9 -2.33 3.31 7.79
N ASN A 10 -3.48 2.62 7.86
CA ASN A 10 -4.00 2.20 9.17
C ASN A 10 -3.48 0.84 9.65
N GLY A 11 -2.44 0.31 9.04
CA GLY A 11 -2.05 -1.09 9.14
C GLY A 11 -2.72 -1.88 8.02
N GLU A 12 -1.95 -2.33 7.07
CA GLU A 12 -2.42 -3.05 5.89
C GLU A 12 -2.17 -4.55 6.01
N LYS A 13 -3.05 -5.33 5.40
CA LYS A 13 -2.81 -6.74 5.08
C LYS A 13 -1.89 -6.84 3.86
N ILE A 14 -1.33 -8.03 3.59
CA ILE A 14 -0.36 -8.27 2.52
C ILE A 14 -0.87 -7.75 1.16
N GLY A 15 -2.10 -8.07 0.77
CA GLY A 15 -2.67 -7.62 -0.51
C GLY A 15 -2.73 -6.09 -0.64
N ASP A 16 -3.17 -5.39 0.41
CA ASP A 16 -3.19 -3.93 0.44
C ASP A 16 -1.77 -3.34 0.39
N GLY A 17 -0.82 -4.00 1.04
CA GLY A 17 0.60 -3.62 1.00
C GLY A 17 1.16 -3.76 -0.43
N ILE A 18 0.90 -4.86 -1.11
CA ILE A 18 1.33 -5.07 -2.49
C ILE A 18 0.79 -3.97 -3.42
N ILE A 19 -0.49 -3.62 -3.30
CA ILE A 19 -1.10 -2.53 -4.09
C ILE A 19 -0.40 -1.19 -3.84
N LYS A 20 0.00 -0.91 -2.60
CA LYS A 20 0.66 0.35 -2.22
C LYS A 20 2.14 0.41 -2.57
N LEU A 21 2.79 -0.70 -2.94
CA LEU A 21 4.18 -0.67 -3.43
C LEU A 21 4.33 0.25 -4.64
N GLN A 22 3.36 0.28 -5.54
CA GLN A 22 3.39 1.21 -6.67
C GLN A 22 3.36 2.68 -6.23
N LEU A 23 2.62 3.01 -5.17
CA LEU A 23 2.65 4.36 -4.58
C LEU A 23 4.05 4.70 -4.05
N LEU A 24 4.71 3.78 -3.33
CA LEU A 24 6.06 3.98 -2.81
C LEU A 24 7.05 4.22 -3.95
N HIS A 25 7.00 3.39 -4.98
CA HIS A 25 7.81 3.53 -6.19
C HIS A 25 7.59 4.89 -6.87
N GLU A 26 6.34 5.30 -7.07
CA GLU A 26 6.01 6.58 -7.69
C GLU A 26 6.48 7.78 -6.85
N ILE A 27 6.41 7.70 -5.51
CA ILE A 27 6.94 8.76 -4.64
C ILE A 27 8.44 8.91 -4.85
N LYS A 28 9.22 7.83 -4.78
CA LYS A 28 10.69 7.87 -4.97
C LYS A 28 11.09 8.23 -6.40
N THR A 29 10.34 7.81 -7.40
CA THR A 29 10.59 8.18 -8.80
C THR A 29 10.38 9.68 -9.06
N ARG A 30 9.36 10.26 -8.42
CA ARG A 30 9.02 11.69 -8.62
C ARG A 30 9.78 12.61 -7.68
N LEU A 31 10.22 12.12 -6.55
CA LEU A 31 10.91 12.85 -5.49
C LEU A 31 12.08 11.99 -4.96
N PRO A 32 13.12 11.76 -5.76
CA PRO A 32 14.20 10.80 -5.44
C PRO A 32 14.93 11.16 -4.14
N ASP A 33 15.12 12.44 -3.86
CA ASP A 33 15.84 12.93 -2.68
C ASP A 33 14.94 13.08 -1.44
N CYS A 34 13.68 12.59 -1.47
CA CYS A 34 12.83 12.69 -0.29
C CYS A 34 13.17 11.63 0.75
N LYS A 35 12.99 11.99 2.04
CA LYS A 35 12.93 11.04 3.15
C LYS A 35 11.48 10.60 3.35
N LEU A 36 11.19 9.33 3.11
CA LEU A 36 9.85 8.76 3.15
C LEU A 36 9.59 8.03 4.47
N TYR A 37 8.60 8.50 5.21
CA TYR A 37 8.12 7.92 6.44
C TYR A 37 6.81 7.18 6.19
N TRP A 38 6.70 5.97 6.75
CA TRP A 38 5.46 5.21 6.73
C TRP A 38 4.87 5.12 8.13
N LEU A 39 3.67 5.65 8.32
CA LEU A 39 3.01 5.71 9.62
C LEU A 39 1.78 4.80 9.64
N THR A 40 1.71 3.93 10.66
CA THR A 40 0.48 3.18 10.95
C THR A 40 -0.11 3.57 12.31
N ASN A 41 -1.43 3.41 12.45
CA ASN A 41 -2.10 3.82 13.69
C ASN A 41 -2.19 2.67 14.72
N LYS A 42 -2.95 1.62 14.44
CA LYS A 42 -3.19 0.54 15.39
C LYS A 42 -2.48 -0.76 15.06
N GLY A 43 -2.28 -1.07 13.80
CA GLY A 43 -1.62 -2.29 13.35
C GLY A 43 -0.17 -2.06 12.95
N LYS A 44 0.61 -3.15 12.91
CA LYS A 44 1.91 -3.15 12.25
C LYS A 44 1.71 -3.14 10.74
N THR A 45 2.63 -2.52 10.02
CA THR A 45 2.67 -2.62 8.58
C THR A 45 3.30 -3.92 8.11
N VAL A 46 2.86 -4.44 6.98
CA VAL A 46 3.53 -5.57 6.31
C VAL A 46 4.93 -5.20 5.80
N TYR A 47 5.23 -3.91 5.72
CA TYR A 47 6.54 -3.39 5.33
C TYR A 47 7.61 -3.50 6.42
N SER A 48 7.22 -3.70 7.67
CA SER A 48 8.14 -4.06 8.76
C SER A 48 8.35 -5.57 8.89
N SER A 49 7.62 -6.39 8.11
CA SER A 49 7.64 -7.86 8.18
C SER A 49 7.70 -8.50 6.80
N THR A 50 6.59 -9.04 6.29
CA THR A 50 6.50 -9.87 5.07
C THR A 50 7.03 -9.19 3.81
N LEU A 51 6.77 -7.89 3.63
CA LEU A 51 7.20 -7.10 2.47
C LEU A 51 8.43 -6.23 2.76
N LYS A 52 9.13 -6.45 3.89
CA LYS A 52 10.27 -5.64 4.30
C LYS A 52 11.36 -5.59 3.22
N PHE A 53 11.66 -6.71 2.61
CA PHE A 53 12.70 -6.81 1.57
C PHE A 53 12.46 -5.83 0.40
N ILE A 54 11.20 -5.73 -0.05
CA ILE A 54 10.86 -4.81 -1.16
C ILE A 54 10.73 -3.37 -0.66
N ALA A 55 10.09 -3.18 0.49
CA ALA A 55 9.75 -1.87 1.01
C ALA A 55 10.99 -1.07 1.46
N SER A 56 12.05 -1.74 1.91
CA SER A 56 13.31 -1.11 2.32
C SER A 56 14.01 -0.32 1.19
N ASN A 57 13.67 -0.59 -0.06
CA ASN A 57 14.17 0.19 -1.20
C ASN A 57 13.48 1.57 -1.33
N TYR A 58 12.36 1.79 -0.64
CA TYR A 58 11.53 2.99 -0.77
C TYR A 58 11.32 3.73 0.54
N ILE A 59 11.16 3.01 1.65
CA ILE A 59 10.80 3.58 2.95
C ILE A 59 12.05 3.77 3.78
N ASP A 60 12.31 5.03 4.18
CA ASP A 60 13.45 5.37 5.02
C ASP A 60 13.16 5.13 6.51
N GLU A 61 11.89 5.30 6.94
CA GLU A 61 11.53 5.12 8.34
C GLU A 61 10.07 4.61 8.49
N ILE A 62 9.87 3.63 9.36
CA ILE A 62 8.56 3.04 9.66
C ILE A 62 8.18 3.39 11.10
N LEU A 63 7.00 4.01 11.25
CA LEU A 63 6.41 4.41 12.52
C LEU A 63 5.15 3.57 12.78
N ASP A 64 5.38 2.35 13.25
CA ASP A 64 4.29 1.39 13.49
C ASP A 64 3.55 1.66 14.79
N GLN A 65 2.23 1.43 14.79
CA GLN A 65 1.38 1.47 15.97
C GLN A 65 1.46 2.81 16.70
N ALA A 66 1.39 3.92 15.97
CA ALA A 66 1.56 5.26 16.52
C ALA A 66 0.49 5.64 17.56
N ASP A 67 -0.65 4.97 17.56
CA ASP A 67 -1.79 5.24 18.46
C ASP A 67 -2.13 6.73 18.50
N LEU A 68 -2.45 7.26 17.32
CA LEU A 68 -2.72 8.67 17.11
C LEU A 68 -3.99 9.12 17.85
N ASN A 69 -3.88 10.24 18.55
CA ASN A 69 -4.98 10.85 19.30
C ASN A 69 -5.53 12.08 18.57
N PRO A 70 -6.85 12.16 18.31
CA PRO A 70 -7.46 13.32 17.67
C PRO A 70 -7.63 14.55 18.61
N PHE A 71 -7.61 14.34 19.92
CA PHE A 71 -7.90 15.39 20.90
C PHE A 71 -6.67 16.27 21.17
N PHE A 72 -6.84 17.62 21.10
CA PHE A 72 -5.74 18.57 21.16
C PHE A 72 -5.05 18.66 22.54
N TRP A 73 -5.73 18.30 23.63
CA TRP A 73 -5.17 18.28 24.99
C TRP A 73 -4.29 17.06 25.29
N ASN A 74 -4.27 16.07 24.41
CA ASN A 74 -3.46 14.87 24.55
C ASN A 74 -2.22 14.94 23.63
N LYS A 75 -1.19 14.13 23.92
CA LYS A 75 -0.08 13.90 22.97
C LYS A 75 -0.62 13.40 21.62
N ILE A 76 0.01 13.77 20.54
CA ILE A 76 -0.38 13.35 19.18
C ILE A 76 -0.27 11.83 19.05
N SER A 77 0.82 11.27 19.57
CA SER A 77 1.06 9.84 19.61
C SER A 77 1.57 9.43 20.99
N LYS A 78 1.16 8.26 21.46
CA LYS A 78 1.71 7.69 22.71
C LYS A 78 3.12 7.14 22.53
N ARG A 79 3.47 6.75 21.30
CA ARG A 79 4.72 6.04 21.00
C ARG A 79 5.80 6.93 20.43
N TYR A 80 5.44 7.93 19.64
CA TYR A 80 6.38 8.79 18.92
C TYR A 80 6.18 10.26 19.29
N LYS A 81 7.28 11.02 19.36
CA LYS A 81 7.25 12.46 19.62
C LYS A 81 6.94 13.26 18.34
N LEU A 82 5.77 12.97 17.71
CA LEU A 82 5.36 13.56 16.44
C LEU A 82 5.11 15.06 16.52
N GLU A 83 4.88 15.61 17.69
CA GLU A 83 4.76 17.06 17.95
C GLU A 83 6.03 17.85 17.64
N ASN A 84 7.20 17.19 17.65
CA ASN A 84 8.50 17.77 17.34
C ASN A 84 8.90 17.61 15.86
N GLU A 85 8.18 16.79 15.11
CA GLU A 85 8.46 16.54 13.71
C GLU A 85 7.74 17.54 12.80
N PHE A 86 8.39 17.87 11.69
CA PHE A 86 7.81 18.66 10.61
C PHE A 86 7.94 17.90 9.29
N PHE A 87 6.83 17.82 8.54
CA PHE A 87 6.78 17.17 7.24
C PHE A 87 6.42 18.19 6.14
N ASP A 88 7.11 18.12 5.01
CA ASP A 88 6.74 18.93 3.84
C ASP A 88 5.39 18.48 3.27
N TYR A 89 5.15 17.16 3.32
CA TYR A 89 3.90 16.56 2.88
C TYR A 89 3.44 15.47 3.83
N ILE A 90 2.16 15.49 4.18
CA ILE A 90 1.47 14.34 4.78
C ILE A 90 0.46 13.82 3.75
N LEU A 91 0.58 12.55 3.37
CA LEU A 91 -0.30 11.85 2.46
C LEU A 91 -1.17 10.86 3.24
N ASP A 92 -2.44 11.19 3.43
CA ASP A 92 -3.42 10.34 4.08
C ASP A 92 -4.13 9.46 3.06
N THR A 93 -3.77 8.16 3.04
CA THR A 93 -4.37 7.18 2.13
C THR A 93 -5.71 6.64 2.62
N GLN A 94 -6.14 7.04 3.81
CA GLN A 94 -7.37 6.59 4.44
C GLN A 94 -8.52 7.57 4.22
N LYS A 95 -9.74 7.14 4.58
CA LYS A 95 -10.95 7.98 4.48
C LYS A 95 -11.60 8.24 5.84
N SER A 96 -10.94 7.88 6.94
CA SER A 96 -11.47 8.04 8.29
C SER A 96 -11.25 9.47 8.81
N VAL A 97 -12.32 10.23 8.98
CA VAL A 97 -12.29 11.63 9.44
C VAL A 97 -11.56 11.79 10.77
N ILE A 98 -11.85 10.94 11.76
CA ILE A 98 -11.21 11.01 13.09
C ILE A 98 -9.68 10.85 12.99
N ARG A 99 -9.21 9.93 12.16
CA ARG A 99 -7.78 9.73 11.95
C ARG A 99 -7.14 10.87 11.16
N THR A 100 -7.86 11.40 10.18
CA THR A 100 -7.43 12.59 9.43
C THR A 100 -7.23 13.78 10.37
N ILE A 101 -8.15 14.00 11.33
CA ILE A 101 -8.01 15.06 12.35
C ILE A 101 -6.76 14.82 13.21
N ALA A 102 -6.54 13.58 13.66
CA ALA A 102 -5.34 13.25 14.44
C ALA A 102 -4.05 13.52 13.66
N LEU A 103 -3.99 13.14 12.39
CA LEU A 103 -2.85 13.40 11.50
C LEU A 103 -2.59 14.89 11.29
N LYS A 104 -3.64 15.70 11.14
CA LYS A 104 -3.51 17.14 10.97
C LYS A 104 -2.86 17.87 12.14
N ARG A 105 -2.76 17.25 13.30
CA ARG A 105 -2.05 17.79 14.46
C ARG A 105 -0.53 17.72 14.32
N ILE A 106 -0.01 16.82 13.44
CA ILE A 106 1.41 16.75 13.11
C ILE A 106 1.78 17.99 12.29
N LYS A 107 2.87 18.66 12.61
CA LYS A 107 3.32 19.87 11.89
C LYS A 107 3.65 19.54 10.43
N HIS A 108 3.08 20.28 9.49
CA HIS A 108 3.26 20.02 8.07
C HIS A 108 3.10 21.30 7.22
N LYS A 109 3.70 21.28 6.04
CA LYS A 109 3.51 22.33 5.03
C LYS A 109 2.26 22.07 4.19
N ASN A 110 2.08 20.83 3.73
CA ASN A 110 0.95 20.42 2.89
C ASN A 110 0.35 19.12 3.42
N PHE A 111 -0.97 19.09 3.53
CA PHE A 111 -1.74 17.93 3.94
C PHE A 111 -2.62 17.47 2.78
N ILE A 112 -2.46 16.22 2.34
CA ILE A 112 -3.22 15.66 1.21
C ILE A 112 -4.05 14.48 1.71
N SER A 113 -5.36 14.60 1.60
CA SER A 113 -6.32 13.59 2.03
C SER A 113 -7.58 13.64 1.17
N GLY A 114 -8.15 12.48 0.87
CA GLY A 114 -9.48 12.38 0.28
C GLY A 114 -10.60 12.20 1.32
N SER A 115 -10.28 12.26 2.61
CA SER A 115 -11.27 12.18 3.69
C SER A 115 -12.24 13.36 3.62
N ALA A 116 -13.51 13.13 3.96
CA ALA A 116 -14.57 14.13 3.86
C ALA A 116 -14.56 14.88 2.51
N ASN A 117 -14.46 14.16 1.40
CA ASN A 117 -14.37 14.70 0.03
C ASN A 117 -13.22 15.72 -0.15
N GLY A 118 -12.10 15.53 0.57
CA GLY A 118 -10.94 16.39 0.49
C GLY A 118 -11.07 17.71 1.29
N PHE A 119 -12.05 17.82 2.17
CA PHE A 119 -12.26 19.03 3.00
C PHE A 119 -11.00 19.41 3.78
N PHE A 120 -10.29 18.44 4.33
CA PHE A 120 -9.08 18.66 5.12
C PHE A 120 -7.81 18.85 4.27
N SER A 121 -7.88 18.63 2.97
CA SER A 121 -6.72 18.64 2.08
C SER A 121 -6.30 20.07 1.72
N SER A 122 -5.00 20.34 1.71
CA SER A 122 -4.41 21.63 1.27
C SER A 122 -4.62 21.84 -0.23
N LYS A 123 -4.75 20.74 -1.01
CA LYS A 123 -5.06 20.77 -2.43
C LYS A 123 -6.24 19.86 -2.72
N LYS A 124 -7.14 20.29 -3.61
CA LYS A 124 -8.35 19.55 -3.96
C LYS A 124 -8.23 18.90 -5.34
N PHE A 125 -8.92 17.80 -5.52
CA PHE A 125 -9.06 17.21 -6.86
C PHE A 125 -9.79 18.18 -7.80
N LYS A 126 -9.28 18.30 -9.02
CA LYS A 126 -9.94 19.10 -10.08
C LYS A 126 -11.28 18.53 -10.53
N SER A 127 -11.56 17.27 -10.21
CA SER A 127 -12.77 16.55 -10.62
C SER A 127 -13.22 15.62 -9.51
N ASN A 128 -14.54 15.62 -9.21
CA ASN A 128 -15.19 14.70 -8.29
C ASN A 128 -15.43 13.30 -8.87
N LYS A 129 -14.72 12.93 -9.93
CA LYS A 129 -14.88 11.63 -10.58
C LYS A 129 -14.60 10.50 -9.58
N LYS A 130 -15.59 9.64 -9.31
CA LYS A 130 -15.42 8.45 -8.47
C LYS A 130 -14.36 7.55 -9.10
N ARG A 131 -13.30 7.24 -8.37
CA ARG A 131 -12.26 6.32 -8.81
C ARG A 131 -12.73 4.89 -8.54
N LYS A 132 -12.79 4.10 -9.59
CA LYS A 132 -13.22 2.70 -9.53
C LYS A 132 -12.24 1.85 -8.72
N TYR A 133 -10.94 2.14 -8.83
CA TYR A 133 -9.87 1.33 -8.21
C TYR A 133 -9.15 2.12 -7.13
N TYR A 134 -8.85 1.46 -6.01
CA TYR A 134 -8.15 2.04 -4.87
C TYR A 134 -6.75 2.56 -5.24
N LEU A 135 -6.01 1.81 -6.04
CA LEU A 135 -4.69 2.22 -6.52
C LEU A 135 -4.75 3.59 -7.23
N ASN A 136 -5.70 3.75 -8.15
CA ASN A 136 -5.87 5.02 -8.86
C ASN A 136 -6.17 6.17 -7.88
N TYR A 137 -6.95 5.91 -6.85
CA TYR A 137 -7.26 6.91 -5.83
C TYR A 137 -6.00 7.37 -5.08
N ILE A 138 -5.15 6.47 -4.59
CA ILE A 138 -3.94 6.85 -3.85
C ILE A 138 -2.89 7.50 -4.74
N LEU A 139 -2.80 7.12 -6.01
CA LEU A 139 -1.90 7.75 -6.97
C LEU A 139 -2.39 9.16 -7.36
N ASP A 140 -3.71 9.37 -7.47
CA ASP A 140 -4.27 10.70 -7.69
C ASP A 140 -4.03 11.64 -6.49
N LEU A 141 -3.97 11.12 -5.25
CA LEU A 141 -3.53 11.92 -4.09
C LEU A 141 -2.06 12.35 -4.26
N LEU A 142 -1.19 11.46 -4.74
CA LEU A 142 0.20 11.81 -5.03
C LEU A 142 0.30 12.85 -6.15
N ASP A 143 -0.56 12.81 -7.16
CA ASP A 143 -0.61 13.78 -8.26
C ASP A 143 -0.92 15.22 -7.76
N LEU A 144 -1.56 15.37 -6.60
CA LEU A 144 -1.75 16.66 -5.93
C LEU A 144 -0.45 17.19 -5.31
N ILE A 145 0.51 16.33 -5.01
CA ILE A 145 1.85 16.71 -4.50
C ILE A 145 2.75 17.07 -5.67
N VAL A 146 2.96 16.12 -6.56
CA VAL A 146 3.79 16.23 -7.75
C VAL A 146 3.07 15.56 -8.93
N PHE A 147 2.55 16.39 -9.84
CA PHE A 147 1.85 15.89 -11.02
C PHE A 147 2.82 15.23 -11.99
N LYS A 148 2.43 14.06 -12.50
CA LYS A 148 3.12 13.38 -13.60
C LYS A 148 2.09 12.84 -14.58
N LYS A 149 2.21 13.19 -15.86
CA LYS A 149 1.24 12.83 -16.91
C LYS A 149 1.15 11.30 -17.08
N ASN A 150 2.30 10.65 -17.17
CA ASN A 150 2.40 9.21 -17.32
C ASN A 150 2.94 8.59 -16.04
N ARG A 151 2.27 7.56 -15.53
CA ARG A 151 2.75 6.76 -14.39
C ARG A 151 3.88 5.85 -14.84
N SER A 152 4.81 5.56 -13.93
CA SER A 152 5.91 4.65 -14.21
C SER A 152 5.36 3.23 -14.38
N ASP A 153 5.96 2.46 -15.29
CA ASP A 153 5.75 1.02 -15.32
C ASP A 153 6.39 0.42 -14.05
N PHE A 154 5.55 -0.12 -13.18
CA PHE A 154 5.99 -0.70 -11.91
C PHE A 154 5.87 -2.22 -11.99
N LYS A 155 7.01 -2.88 -11.85
CA LYS A 155 7.08 -4.32 -11.65
C LYS A 155 7.56 -4.60 -10.23
N ILE A 156 6.92 -5.54 -9.56
CA ILE A 156 7.36 -5.99 -8.24
C ILE A 156 8.72 -6.64 -8.42
N PRO A 157 9.78 -6.17 -7.73
CA PRO A 157 11.09 -6.79 -7.82
C PRO A 157 11.02 -8.22 -7.27
N ILE A 158 11.48 -9.16 -8.06
CA ILE A 158 11.55 -10.59 -7.69
C ILE A 158 12.93 -10.83 -7.11
N ASN A 159 13.00 -11.64 -6.04
CA ASN A 159 14.27 -12.09 -5.48
C ASN A 159 14.87 -13.14 -6.42
N GLU A 160 16.13 -12.93 -6.86
CA GLU A 160 16.83 -13.84 -7.77
C GLU A 160 16.91 -15.27 -7.25
N ASN A 161 17.06 -15.45 -5.93
CA ASN A 161 17.03 -16.79 -5.31
C ASN A 161 15.67 -17.48 -5.49
N LEU A 162 14.57 -16.75 -5.41
CA LEU A 162 13.22 -17.28 -5.65
C LEU A 162 13.02 -17.60 -7.13
N GLU A 163 13.58 -16.83 -8.03
CA GLU A 163 13.52 -17.06 -9.47
C GLU A 163 14.21 -18.39 -9.84
N GLY A 164 15.37 -18.68 -9.24
CA GLY A 164 16.05 -19.98 -9.37
C GLY A 164 15.23 -21.15 -8.85
N ILE A 165 14.60 -21.02 -7.69
CA ILE A 165 13.73 -22.06 -7.11
C ILE A 165 12.50 -22.29 -8.00
N ILE A 166 11.85 -21.21 -8.44
CA ILE A 166 10.65 -21.28 -9.28
C ILE A 166 10.96 -21.91 -10.64
N SER A 167 12.09 -21.58 -11.27
CA SER A 167 12.50 -22.14 -12.56
C SER A 167 12.78 -23.67 -12.50
N ASN A 168 13.15 -24.17 -11.32
CA ASN A 168 13.29 -25.62 -11.10
C ASN A 168 11.95 -26.33 -10.90
N ILE A 169 10.93 -25.62 -10.40
CA ILE A 169 9.59 -26.17 -10.15
C ILE A 169 8.72 -26.03 -11.43
N LEU A 170 8.78 -24.86 -12.04
CA LEU A 170 7.99 -24.53 -13.23
C LEU A 170 8.81 -24.79 -14.49
N LEU A 171 8.59 -25.93 -15.13
CA LEU A 171 9.29 -26.30 -16.37
C LEU A 171 8.92 -25.34 -17.50
N LYS A 172 9.92 -24.88 -18.25
CA LYS A 172 9.71 -24.08 -19.46
C LYS A 172 8.84 -24.87 -20.45
N HIS A 173 7.99 -24.18 -21.19
CA HIS A 173 7.08 -24.74 -22.22
C HIS A 173 5.83 -25.50 -21.69
N LYS A 174 5.55 -25.46 -20.39
CA LYS A 174 4.28 -25.95 -19.84
C LYS A 174 3.35 -24.81 -19.44
N SER A 175 2.06 -25.02 -19.59
CA SER A 175 1.04 -24.09 -19.08
C SER A 175 0.70 -24.43 -17.63
N TYR A 176 0.68 -23.43 -16.76
CA TYR A 176 0.38 -23.57 -15.33
C TYR A 176 -0.83 -22.73 -14.95
N VAL A 177 -1.65 -23.27 -14.08
CA VAL A 177 -2.74 -22.54 -13.44
C VAL A 177 -2.51 -22.56 -11.94
N GLY A 178 -2.26 -21.38 -11.36
CA GLY A 178 -2.14 -21.21 -9.92
C GLY A 178 -3.51 -21.06 -9.28
N ILE A 179 -3.76 -21.76 -8.18
CA ILE A 179 -4.99 -21.66 -7.40
C ILE A 179 -4.63 -21.28 -5.97
N ALA A 180 -5.21 -20.16 -5.49
CA ALA A 180 -5.08 -19.68 -4.12
C ALA A 180 -6.46 -19.73 -3.44
N PRO A 181 -6.85 -20.87 -2.84
CA PRO A 181 -8.19 -21.05 -2.28
C PRO A 181 -8.41 -20.30 -0.97
N GLY A 182 -7.34 -19.85 -0.32
CA GLY A 182 -7.42 -19.13 0.96
C GLY A 182 -7.91 -17.70 0.81
N ALA A 183 -8.69 -17.22 1.79
CA ALA A 183 -9.06 -15.83 1.92
C ALA A 183 -9.01 -15.40 3.40
N GLY A 184 -8.91 -14.09 3.66
CA GLY A 184 -8.86 -13.55 5.02
C GLY A 184 -10.15 -13.74 5.84
N GLU A 185 -11.25 -14.17 5.21
CA GLU A 185 -12.55 -14.42 5.83
C GLU A 185 -13.22 -15.60 5.15
N LYS A 186 -13.89 -16.48 5.93
CA LYS A 186 -14.55 -17.69 5.41
C LYS A 186 -15.60 -17.41 4.34
N ASN A 187 -16.34 -16.31 4.44
CA ASN A 187 -17.36 -15.90 3.49
C ASN A 187 -16.81 -15.48 2.12
N LYS A 188 -15.50 -15.29 2.02
CA LYS A 188 -14.77 -14.96 0.77
C LYS A 188 -14.11 -16.19 0.15
N MET A 189 -14.19 -17.33 0.81
CA MET A 189 -13.61 -18.59 0.30
C MET A 189 -14.63 -19.29 -0.61
N TRP A 190 -14.17 -19.64 -1.79
CA TRP A 190 -14.97 -20.47 -2.67
C TRP A 190 -14.92 -21.94 -2.19
N PRO A 191 -16.02 -22.73 -2.27
CA PRO A 191 -16.02 -24.14 -1.85
C PRO A 191 -14.95 -24.94 -2.57
N LEU A 192 -14.26 -25.82 -1.83
CA LEU A 192 -13.15 -26.61 -2.37
C LEU A 192 -13.57 -27.49 -3.54
N GLU A 193 -14.77 -28.06 -3.49
CA GLU A 193 -15.34 -28.92 -4.54
C GLU A 193 -15.43 -28.20 -5.90
N LYS A 194 -15.68 -26.88 -5.86
CA LYS A 194 -15.72 -26.07 -7.08
C LYS A 194 -14.34 -25.80 -7.65
N TYR A 195 -13.31 -25.65 -6.81
CA TYR A 195 -11.93 -25.59 -7.29
C TYR A 195 -11.54 -26.90 -7.94
N ILE A 196 -11.87 -28.06 -7.32
CA ILE A 196 -11.62 -29.39 -7.88
C ILE A 196 -12.31 -29.55 -9.23
N ALA A 197 -13.57 -29.16 -9.36
CA ALA A 197 -14.30 -29.23 -10.62
C ALA A 197 -13.62 -28.42 -11.74
N VAL A 198 -13.15 -27.20 -11.43
CA VAL A 198 -12.39 -26.37 -12.38
C VAL A 198 -11.07 -27.05 -12.75
N CYS A 199 -10.39 -27.66 -11.80
CA CYS A 199 -9.15 -28.39 -12.04
C CYS A 199 -9.33 -29.55 -13.00
N ASN A 200 -10.33 -30.40 -12.75
CA ASN A 200 -10.65 -31.55 -13.60
C ASN A 200 -10.99 -31.07 -15.02
N TYR A 201 -11.85 -30.05 -15.15
CA TYR A 201 -12.18 -29.48 -16.45
C TYR A 201 -10.94 -28.98 -17.22
N LEU A 202 -10.02 -28.30 -16.53
CA LEU A 202 -8.79 -27.79 -17.15
C LEU A 202 -7.84 -28.92 -17.53
N GLN A 203 -7.77 -30.00 -16.74
CA GLN A 203 -6.95 -31.18 -17.03
C GLN A 203 -7.46 -31.95 -18.26
N GLU A 204 -8.76 -32.15 -18.36
CA GLU A 204 -9.42 -32.80 -19.51
C GLU A 204 -9.21 -32.02 -20.82
N ASN A 205 -9.07 -30.71 -20.74
CA ASN A 205 -8.83 -29.81 -21.90
C ASN A 205 -7.33 -29.56 -22.19
N HIS A 206 -6.44 -30.49 -21.88
CA HIS A 206 -5.01 -30.52 -22.24
C HIS A 206 -4.13 -29.46 -21.64
N LYS A 207 -4.49 -28.87 -20.51
CA LYS A 207 -3.64 -27.93 -19.76
C LYS A 207 -2.97 -28.65 -18.60
N THR A 208 -1.66 -28.55 -18.48
CA THR A 208 -0.95 -29.01 -17.27
C THR A 208 -1.28 -28.09 -16.13
N ILE A 209 -1.81 -28.63 -15.03
CA ILE A 209 -2.25 -27.84 -13.87
C ILE A 209 -1.40 -28.22 -12.68
N TYR A 210 -0.88 -27.22 -12.00
CA TYR A 210 -0.19 -27.37 -10.72
C TYR A 210 -0.90 -26.50 -9.70
N PHE A 211 -1.21 -27.10 -8.55
CA PHE A 211 -1.92 -26.42 -7.46
C PHE A 211 -0.92 -25.94 -6.44
N PHE A 212 -1.04 -24.67 -6.06
CA PHE A 212 -0.30 -24.10 -4.94
C PHE A 212 -1.32 -23.84 -3.83
N ILE A 213 -1.12 -24.46 -2.67
CA ILE A 213 -1.95 -24.27 -1.48
C ILE A 213 -1.27 -23.26 -0.57
#